data_c4f6d39036af27a2df2e2ac6fd31497d
#
_entry.id   c4f6d39036af27a2df2e2ac6fd31497d
#
_cell.length_a   1.000
_cell.length_b   1.000
_cell.length_c   1.000
_cell.angle_alpha   90.00
_cell.angle_beta   90.00
_cell.angle_gamma   90.00
#
_symmetry.space_group_name_H-M   'P 1'
#
loop_
_entity.id
_entity.type
_entity.pdbx_description
1 polymer ?
#
loop_
_entity_poly.entity_id
_entity_poly.type
_entity_poly.pdbx_seq_one_letter_code
_entity_poly.pdbx_strand_id
1 'polypeptide(L)'
;DRAGEIINEHKFGNNLCRDLVKIDAFVETSVSQKRPIPISVLREETVANYPYWATRELLMNAIMHRDYETNAPIQFYEYDDRIEIQNPGGLYGKVSPENFPNVSDYRNPFIAEAMKILGYVNRFRRGVYRVQKELTENGNEKAEFDFSFVTAFRVIEKASKRYYDCLLYTSPSPRD
;
A
#
# COMPACT_ATOMS: atom_id res chain seq x y z
N ASP A 1 -15.69 8.31 -6.82
CA ASP A 1 -15.06 9.58 -7.20
C ASP A 1 -16.10 10.60 -7.68
N ARG A 2 -16.75 11.24 -6.74
CA ARG A 2 -17.54 12.44 -7.02
C ARG A 2 -16.64 13.64 -6.83
N ALA A 3 -15.86 13.97 -7.88
CA ALA A 3 -15.21 15.28 -8.07
C ALA A 3 -14.33 15.76 -6.88
N GLY A 4 -13.48 14.89 -6.32
CA GLY A 4 -12.49 15.29 -5.32
C GLY A 4 -13.03 15.56 -3.92
N GLU A 5 -14.25 15.14 -3.61
CA GLU A 5 -14.82 15.29 -2.26
C GLU A 5 -14.18 14.27 -1.31
N ILE A 6 -13.61 14.75 -0.20
CA ILE A 6 -13.07 13.89 0.87
C ILE A 6 -14.24 13.35 1.68
N ILE A 7 -14.45 12.02 1.62
CA ILE A 7 -15.53 11.34 2.35
C ILE A 7 -15.10 11.05 3.79
N ASN A 8 -13.82 10.71 4.01
CA ASN A 8 -13.28 10.37 5.32
C ASN A 8 -11.79 10.77 5.41
N GLU A 9 -11.35 11.19 6.59
CA GLU A 9 -9.96 11.58 6.84
C GLU A 9 -9.47 10.97 8.16
N HIS A 10 -8.35 10.26 8.10
CA HIS A 10 -7.64 9.74 9.27
C HIS A 10 -6.27 10.40 9.39
N LYS A 11 -5.93 10.89 10.59
CA LYS A 11 -4.64 11.56 10.87
C LYS A 11 -3.82 10.77 11.87
N PHE A 12 -2.57 10.50 11.49
CA PHE A 12 -1.55 9.90 12.33
C PHE A 12 -0.40 10.93 12.43
N GLY A 13 -0.19 11.53 13.57
CA GLY A 13 0.74 12.65 13.65
C GLY A 13 1.33 12.88 15.04
N ASN A 14 1.32 11.83 15.88
CA ASN A 14 1.86 11.89 17.22
C ASN A 14 3.23 11.19 17.33
N ASN A 15 3.34 10.28 18.27
CA ASN A 15 4.54 9.47 18.45
C ASN A 15 4.56 8.32 17.43
N LEU A 16 5.62 8.21 16.64
CA LEU A 16 5.74 7.22 15.56
C LEU A 16 5.54 5.77 16.07
N CYS A 17 6.07 5.41 17.23
CA CYS A 17 5.92 4.06 17.77
C CYS A 17 4.45 3.71 18.07
N ARG A 18 3.68 4.68 18.55
CA ARG A 18 2.24 4.50 18.80
C ARG A 18 1.43 4.51 17.50
N ASP A 19 1.82 5.35 16.57
CA ASP A 19 1.11 5.47 15.30
C ASP A 19 1.37 4.29 14.38
N LEU A 20 2.53 3.64 14.44
CA LEU A 20 2.81 2.39 13.71
C LEU A 20 1.78 1.30 14.04
N VAL A 21 1.42 1.13 15.31
CA VAL A 21 0.40 0.14 15.74
C VAL A 21 -0.97 0.51 15.17
N LYS A 22 -1.33 1.79 15.17
CA LYS A 22 -2.61 2.26 14.64
C LYS A 22 -2.68 2.15 13.12
N ILE A 23 -1.59 2.46 12.43
CA ILE A 23 -1.49 2.34 10.97
C ILE A 23 -1.61 0.85 10.56
N ASP A 24 -0.93 -0.04 11.28
CA ASP A 24 -1.01 -1.48 11.05
C ASP A 24 -2.46 -1.98 11.19
N ALA A 25 -3.13 -1.63 12.30
CA ALA A 25 -4.54 -1.96 12.51
C ALA A 25 -5.46 -1.32 11.46
N PHE A 26 -5.21 -0.08 11.06
CA PHE A 26 -5.98 0.61 10.02
C PHE A 26 -5.89 -0.13 8.68
N VAL A 27 -4.71 -0.53 8.26
CA VAL A 27 -4.53 -1.31 7.03
C VAL A 27 -5.29 -2.64 7.12
N GLU A 28 -5.17 -3.35 8.24
CA GLU A 28 -5.80 -4.66 8.42
C GLU A 28 -7.34 -4.58 8.47
N THR A 29 -7.89 -3.59 9.15
CA THR A 29 -9.33 -3.54 9.43
C THR A 29 -10.13 -2.66 8.50
N SER A 30 -9.53 -1.61 7.93
CA SER A 30 -10.24 -0.62 7.12
C SER A 30 -9.89 -0.69 5.65
N VAL A 31 -8.64 -0.97 5.31
CA VAL A 31 -8.16 -0.94 3.92
C VAL A 31 -8.26 -2.33 3.27
N SER A 32 -7.67 -3.35 3.90
CA SER A 32 -7.64 -4.72 3.36
C SER A 32 -8.92 -5.49 3.66
N GLN A 33 -9.90 -5.38 2.77
CA GLN A 33 -11.14 -6.12 2.87
C GLN A 33 -11.03 -7.47 2.16
N LYS A 34 -11.54 -8.53 2.78
CA LYS A 34 -11.49 -9.89 2.24
C LYS A 34 -12.89 -10.43 2.02
N ARG A 35 -13.04 -11.26 0.99
CA ARG A 35 -14.27 -11.99 0.73
C ARG A 35 -14.02 -13.34 0.06
N PRO A 36 -14.88 -14.34 0.28
CA PRO A 36 -14.86 -15.57 -0.48
C PRO A 36 -15.37 -15.31 -1.91
N ILE A 37 -14.72 -15.92 -2.88
CA ILE A 37 -15.18 -15.98 -4.28
C ILE A 37 -15.29 -17.44 -4.72
N PRO A 38 -16.35 -17.82 -5.45
CA PRO A 38 -16.49 -19.18 -5.96
C PRO A 38 -15.48 -19.42 -7.09
N ILE A 39 -14.72 -20.51 -6.99
CA ILE A 39 -13.83 -21.00 -8.07
C ILE A 39 -14.37 -22.26 -8.73
N SER A 40 -15.31 -22.92 -8.09
CA SER A 40 -16.10 -24.02 -8.65
C SER A 40 -17.41 -24.17 -7.86
N VAL A 41 -18.26 -25.12 -8.27
CA VAL A 41 -19.55 -25.39 -7.59
C VAL A 41 -19.37 -25.69 -6.09
N LEU A 42 -18.25 -26.29 -5.68
CA LEU A 42 -18.01 -26.76 -4.31
C LEU A 42 -16.78 -26.10 -3.65
N ARG A 43 -16.13 -25.13 -4.30
CA ARG A 43 -14.88 -24.54 -3.80
C ARG A 43 -14.91 -23.03 -3.86
N GLU A 44 -14.47 -22.43 -2.79
CA GLU A 44 -14.27 -20.98 -2.66
C GLU A 44 -12.80 -20.66 -2.37
N GLU A 45 -12.39 -19.48 -2.73
CA GLU A 45 -11.09 -18.88 -2.40
C GLU A 45 -11.32 -17.51 -1.77
N THR A 46 -10.53 -17.16 -0.77
CA THR A 46 -10.58 -15.82 -0.16
C THR A 46 -9.68 -14.87 -0.91
N VAL A 47 -10.23 -13.79 -1.41
CA VAL A 47 -9.51 -12.73 -2.13
C VAL A 47 -9.65 -11.41 -1.41
N ALA A 48 -8.57 -10.64 -1.31
CA ALA A 48 -8.59 -9.28 -0.79
C ALA A 48 -8.78 -8.26 -1.93
N ASN A 49 -9.39 -7.10 -1.63
CA ASN A 49 -9.30 -5.96 -2.53
C ASN A 49 -7.84 -5.49 -2.66
N TYR A 50 -7.16 -5.34 -1.51
CA TYR A 50 -5.72 -5.06 -1.39
C TYR A 50 -5.11 -6.08 -0.43
N PRO A 51 -4.05 -6.82 -0.82
CA PRO A 51 -3.37 -7.74 0.08
C PRO A 51 -2.73 -6.97 1.24
N TYR A 52 -3.11 -7.30 2.47
CA TYR A 52 -2.63 -6.63 3.68
C TYR A 52 -1.10 -6.43 3.71
N TRP A 53 -0.34 -7.49 3.41
CA TRP A 53 1.12 -7.41 3.46
C TRP A 53 1.72 -6.50 2.39
N ALA A 54 1.10 -6.39 1.21
CA ALA A 54 1.56 -5.49 0.16
C ALA A 54 1.34 -4.03 0.57
N THR A 55 0.12 -3.64 0.91
CA THR A 55 -0.22 -2.27 1.32
C THR A 55 0.57 -1.85 2.57
N ARG A 56 0.67 -2.74 3.57
CA ARG A 56 1.46 -2.51 4.78
C ARG A 56 2.94 -2.24 4.46
N GLU A 57 3.56 -3.07 3.62
CA GLU A 57 4.97 -2.90 3.23
C GLU A 57 5.20 -1.57 2.51
N LEU A 58 4.29 -1.17 1.62
CA LEU A 58 4.37 0.12 0.92
C LEU A 58 4.31 1.29 1.91
N LEU A 59 3.42 1.25 2.90
CA LEU A 59 3.33 2.27 3.95
C LEU A 59 4.56 2.29 4.86
N MET A 60 5.07 1.13 5.27
CA MET A 60 6.28 1.06 6.09
C MET A 60 7.50 1.62 5.34
N ASN A 61 7.61 1.35 4.03
CA ASN A 61 8.64 1.95 3.19
C ASN A 61 8.48 3.48 3.09
N ALA A 62 7.24 3.99 2.94
CA ALA A 62 7.00 5.43 2.94
C ALA A 62 7.49 6.07 4.25
N ILE A 63 7.19 5.47 5.41
CA ILE A 63 7.62 5.97 6.72
C ILE A 63 9.17 5.95 6.84
N MET A 64 9.83 4.88 6.41
CA MET A 64 11.30 4.79 6.45
C MET A 64 12.00 5.80 5.58
N HIS A 65 11.43 6.10 4.42
CA HIS A 65 12.08 6.94 3.40
C HIS A 65 11.53 8.36 3.33
N ARG A 66 10.55 8.72 4.19
CA ARG A 66 10.02 10.09 4.27
C ARG A 66 11.15 11.09 4.52
N ASP A 67 11.04 12.23 3.87
CA ASP A 67 11.82 13.40 4.23
C ASP A 67 11.20 14.08 5.46
N TYR A 68 11.82 13.88 6.63
CA TYR A 68 11.37 14.46 7.90
C TYR A 68 11.84 15.90 8.11
N GLU A 69 12.66 16.45 7.24
CA GLU A 69 13.05 17.87 7.26
C GLU A 69 11.93 18.75 6.67
N THR A 70 11.03 18.15 5.90
CA THR A 70 9.85 18.85 5.38
C THR A 70 8.66 18.71 6.32
N ASN A 71 7.78 19.74 6.34
CA ASN A 71 6.51 19.69 7.08
C ASN A 71 5.41 18.90 6.34
N ALA A 72 5.67 18.45 5.11
CA ALA A 72 4.69 17.72 4.33
C ALA A 72 4.45 16.32 4.93
N PRO A 73 3.20 15.89 5.14
CA PRO A 73 2.88 14.54 5.61
C PRO A 73 3.04 13.51 4.48
N ILE A 74 3.14 12.23 4.85
CA ILE A 74 2.81 11.15 3.93
C ILE A 74 1.31 11.23 3.67
N GLN A 75 0.91 11.16 2.41
CA GLN A 75 -0.49 11.17 2.01
C GLN A 75 -0.87 9.78 1.51
N PHE A 76 -1.93 9.25 2.07
CA PHE A 76 -2.53 7.99 1.68
C PHE A 76 -3.94 8.29 1.17
N TYR A 77 -4.15 8.08 -0.13
CA TYR A 77 -5.44 8.29 -0.77
C TYR A 77 -6.03 6.94 -1.17
N GLU A 78 -7.26 6.70 -0.77
CA GLU A 78 -8.04 5.55 -1.20
C GLU A 78 -9.14 6.04 -2.16
N TYR A 79 -9.09 5.54 -3.38
CA TYR A 79 -10.09 5.74 -4.43
C TYR A 79 -10.91 4.47 -4.60
N ASP A 80 -11.96 4.54 -5.42
CA ASP A 80 -12.82 3.38 -5.68
C ASP A 80 -12.07 2.20 -6.33
N ASP A 81 -11.00 2.50 -7.10
CA ASP A 81 -10.26 1.53 -7.91
C ASP A 81 -8.79 1.34 -7.52
N ARG A 82 -8.26 2.19 -6.63
CA ARG A 82 -6.84 2.18 -6.28
C ARG A 82 -6.54 2.89 -4.96
N ILE A 83 -5.36 2.61 -4.47
CA ILE A 83 -4.68 3.37 -3.41
C ILE A 83 -3.51 4.13 -4.03
N GLU A 84 -3.29 5.36 -3.59
CA GLU A 84 -2.10 6.15 -3.88
C GLU A 84 -1.40 6.54 -2.58
N ILE A 85 -0.10 6.24 -2.48
CA ILE A 85 0.74 6.66 -1.36
C ILE A 85 1.74 7.66 -1.90
N GLN A 86 1.63 8.92 -1.47
CA GLN A 86 2.56 9.97 -1.82
C GLN A 86 3.46 10.29 -0.64
N ASN A 87 4.76 10.12 -0.85
CA ASN A 87 5.78 10.30 0.17
C ASN A 87 6.62 11.55 -0.11
N PRO A 88 6.73 12.50 0.85
CA PRO A 88 7.65 13.61 0.72
C PRO A 88 9.10 13.13 0.65
N GLY A 89 9.86 13.70 -0.28
CA GLY A 89 11.22 13.31 -0.59
C GLY A 89 11.25 12.28 -1.74
N GLY A 90 12.02 12.62 -2.79
CA GLY A 90 12.27 11.72 -3.91
C GLY A 90 13.18 10.55 -3.54
N LEU A 91 13.70 9.83 -4.53
CA LEU A 91 14.72 8.81 -4.33
C LEU A 91 15.93 9.39 -3.58
N TYR A 92 16.60 8.57 -2.76
CA TYR A 92 17.66 9.04 -1.88
C TYR A 92 18.99 8.34 -2.14
N GLY A 93 20.09 9.08 -2.00
CA GLY A 93 21.44 8.57 -2.07
C GLY A 93 21.77 7.98 -3.43
N LYS A 94 22.10 6.69 -3.45
CA LYS A 94 22.49 5.94 -4.67
C LYS A 94 21.32 5.40 -5.48
N VAL A 95 20.09 5.58 -5.00
CA VAL A 95 18.90 5.05 -5.67
C VAL A 95 18.48 5.98 -6.80
N SER A 96 18.26 5.42 -7.98
CA SER A 96 17.76 6.11 -9.17
C SER A 96 16.62 5.31 -9.81
N PRO A 97 15.81 5.92 -10.70
CA PRO A 97 14.77 5.18 -11.40
C PRO A 97 15.28 3.95 -12.15
N GLU A 98 16.50 4.01 -12.69
CA GLU A 98 17.10 2.94 -13.50
C GLU A 98 17.55 1.75 -12.65
N ASN A 99 17.93 1.98 -11.39
CA ASN A 99 18.42 0.91 -10.52
C ASN A 99 17.41 0.45 -9.46
N PHE A 100 16.28 1.14 -9.33
CA PHE A 100 15.18 0.75 -8.44
C PHE A 100 14.50 -0.54 -8.97
N PRO A 101 14.14 -1.51 -8.14
CA PRO A 101 14.32 -1.59 -6.68
C PRO A 101 15.59 -2.35 -6.24
N ASN A 102 16.55 -2.56 -7.15
CA ASN A 102 17.74 -3.39 -6.90
C ASN A 102 18.75 -2.75 -5.94
N VAL A 103 18.80 -1.42 -5.93
CA VAL A 103 19.65 -0.64 -5.03
C VAL A 103 18.78 -0.02 -3.94
N SER A 104 19.27 -0.03 -2.71
CA SER A 104 18.60 0.62 -1.58
C SER A 104 19.59 1.49 -0.82
N ASP A 105 19.13 2.67 -0.44
CA ASP A 105 19.81 3.56 0.48
C ASP A 105 18.78 4.12 1.46
N TYR A 106 19.18 4.38 2.70
CA TYR A 106 18.25 4.81 3.74
C TYR A 106 18.40 6.30 4.03
N ARG A 107 17.33 7.08 3.78
CA ARG A 107 17.27 8.47 4.23
C ARG A 107 17.30 8.57 5.76
N ASN A 108 16.61 7.66 6.44
CA ASN A 108 16.45 7.64 7.90
C ASN A 108 16.97 6.32 8.49
N PRO A 109 18.30 6.12 8.60
CA PRO A 109 18.85 4.83 9.03
C PRO A 109 18.44 4.43 10.45
N PHE A 110 18.28 5.38 11.36
CA PHE A 110 17.85 5.11 12.74
C PHE A 110 16.37 4.65 12.79
N ILE A 111 15.50 5.28 12.00
CA ILE A 111 14.08 4.86 11.89
C ILE A 111 14.01 3.47 11.28
N ALA A 112 14.76 3.22 10.21
CA ALA A 112 14.81 1.91 9.56
C ALA A 112 15.27 0.81 10.52
N GLU A 113 16.28 1.08 11.35
CA GLU A 113 16.78 0.12 12.33
C GLU A 113 15.75 -0.12 13.46
N ALA A 114 15.14 0.94 13.99
CA ALA A 114 14.07 0.82 14.98
C ALA A 114 12.89 -0.01 14.46
N MET A 115 12.44 0.23 13.22
CA MET A 115 11.36 -0.52 12.60
C MET A 115 11.71 -2.00 12.37
N LYS A 116 12.97 -2.32 12.09
CA LYS A 116 13.45 -3.71 12.02
C LYS A 116 13.40 -4.40 13.39
N ILE A 117 13.86 -3.73 14.45
CA ILE A 117 13.84 -4.26 15.82
C ILE A 117 12.40 -4.51 16.27
N LEU A 118 11.48 -3.61 15.95
CA LEU A 118 10.06 -3.72 16.25
C LEU A 118 9.30 -4.72 15.35
N GLY A 119 9.96 -5.30 14.34
CA GLY A 119 9.35 -6.28 13.44
C GLY A 119 8.47 -5.71 12.33
N TYR A 120 8.46 -4.38 12.14
CA TYR A 120 7.67 -3.74 11.09
C TYR A 120 8.30 -3.88 9.70
N VAL A 121 9.59 -4.10 9.61
CA VAL A 121 10.34 -4.18 8.35
C VAL A 121 11.17 -5.45 8.28
N ASN A 122 11.19 -6.07 7.10
CA ASN A 122 11.97 -7.27 6.88
C ASN A 122 13.46 -6.94 6.70
N ARG A 123 14.34 -7.78 7.27
CA ARG A 123 15.80 -7.61 7.22
C ARG A 123 16.42 -7.82 5.82
N PHE A 124 15.70 -8.43 4.89
CA PHE A 124 16.30 -8.96 3.65
C PHE A 124 16.20 -8.06 2.41
N ARG A 125 15.85 -6.79 2.53
CA ARG A 125 15.78 -5.80 1.42
C ARG A 125 14.98 -6.27 0.19
N ARG A 126 13.97 -7.13 0.36
CA ARG A 126 13.12 -7.67 -0.70
C ARG A 126 11.68 -7.20 -0.64
N GLY A 127 11.43 -6.09 0.07
CA GLY A 127 10.07 -5.58 0.30
C GLY A 127 9.30 -5.36 -0.99
N VAL A 128 9.87 -4.61 -1.94
CA VAL A 128 9.21 -4.33 -3.23
C VAL A 128 8.94 -5.61 -4.04
N TYR A 129 9.88 -6.55 -4.09
CA TYR A 129 9.66 -7.83 -4.79
C TYR A 129 8.54 -8.64 -4.14
N ARG A 130 8.48 -8.63 -2.81
CA ARG A 130 7.40 -9.30 -2.08
C ARG A 130 6.06 -8.61 -2.34
N VAL A 131 6.00 -7.29 -2.33
CA VAL A 131 4.80 -6.53 -2.70
C VAL A 131 4.29 -6.96 -4.07
N GLN A 132 5.15 -6.96 -5.09
CA GLN A 132 4.76 -7.34 -6.45
C GLN A 132 4.28 -8.80 -6.55
N LYS A 133 4.90 -9.68 -5.78
CA LYS A 133 4.50 -11.10 -5.70
C LYS A 133 3.12 -11.25 -5.06
N GLU A 134 2.92 -10.67 -3.88
CA GLU A 134 1.65 -10.74 -3.13
C GLU A 134 0.48 -10.15 -3.96
N LEU A 135 0.70 -9.02 -4.63
CA LEU A 135 -0.27 -8.41 -5.53
C LEU A 135 -0.64 -9.37 -6.67
N THR A 136 0.35 -9.92 -7.36
CA THR A 136 0.12 -10.84 -8.48
C THR A 136 -0.61 -12.12 -8.03
N GLU A 137 -0.23 -12.70 -6.90
CA GLU A 137 -0.87 -13.91 -6.35
C GLU A 137 -2.33 -13.65 -5.94
N ASN A 138 -2.65 -12.45 -5.47
CA ASN A 138 -4.03 -12.06 -5.13
C ASN A 138 -4.86 -11.67 -6.37
N GLY A 139 -4.23 -11.51 -7.54
CA GLY A 139 -4.89 -11.09 -8.79
C GLY A 139 -5.00 -9.58 -8.96
N ASN A 140 -4.21 -8.80 -8.22
CA ASN A 140 -4.02 -7.37 -8.48
C ASN A 140 -3.01 -7.14 -9.61
N GLU A 141 -3.07 -5.98 -10.22
CA GLU A 141 -1.97 -5.49 -11.05
C GLU A 141 -0.75 -5.19 -10.17
N LYS A 142 0.43 -5.18 -10.78
CA LYS A 142 1.65 -4.79 -10.07
C LYS A 142 1.57 -3.34 -9.61
N ALA A 143 2.12 -3.04 -8.43
CA ALA A 143 2.25 -1.67 -7.96
C ALA A 143 3.10 -0.85 -8.94
N GLU A 144 2.63 0.35 -9.25
CA GLU A 144 3.33 1.32 -10.08
C GLU A 144 4.09 2.31 -9.19
N PHE A 145 5.34 2.61 -9.56
CA PHE A 145 6.19 3.54 -8.84
C PHE A 145 6.47 4.75 -9.73
N ASP A 146 6.00 5.91 -9.30
CA ASP A 146 6.12 7.16 -10.06
C ASP A 146 7.22 8.05 -9.46
N PHE A 147 8.25 8.25 -10.23
CA PHE A 147 9.44 9.06 -9.92
C PHE A 147 9.44 10.42 -10.63
N SER A 148 8.33 10.78 -11.27
CA SER A 148 8.25 12.03 -12.05
C SER A 148 8.27 13.29 -11.19
N PHE A 149 7.94 13.18 -9.90
CA PHE A 149 7.98 14.27 -8.95
C PHE A 149 9.40 14.50 -8.41
N VAL A 150 9.89 15.73 -8.49
CA VAL A 150 11.24 16.08 -7.98
C VAL A 150 11.32 15.96 -6.47
N THR A 151 10.26 16.32 -5.75
CA THR A 151 10.21 16.44 -4.28
C THR A 151 9.35 15.39 -3.60
N ALA A 152 8.82 14.45 -4.36
CA ALA A 152 7.95 13.41 -3.84
C ALA A 152 8.16 12.10 -4.61
N PHE A 153 7.71 11.03 -4.02
CA PHE A 153 7.65 9.69 -4.58
C PHE A 153 6.24 9.17 -4.43
N ARG A 154 5.65 8.66 -5.50
CA ARG A 154 4.28 8.12 -5.46
C ARG A 154 4.25 6.64 -5.81
N VAL A 155 3.46 5.89 -5.07
CA VAL A 155 3.14 4.48 -5.34
C VAL A 155 1.65 4.37 -5.61
N ILE A 156 1.29 3.61 -6.63
CA ILE A 156 -0.09 3.32 -7.00
C ILE A 156 -0.31 1.81 -6.89
N GLU A 157 -1.27 1.42 -6.08
CA GLU A 157 -1.72 0.04 -5.89
C GLU A 157 -3.17 -0.07 -6.36
N LYS A 158 -3.41 -0.79 -7.47
CA LYS A 158 -4.76 -0.98 -8.01
C LYS A 158 -5.49 -2.10 -7.28
N ALA A 159 -6.78 -1.92 -7.10
CA ALA A 159 -7.62 -2.92 -6.46
C ALA A 159 -7.72 -4.22 -7.28
N SER A 160 -7.96 -5.33 -6.62
CA SER A 160 -8.11 -6.64 -7.27
C SER A 160 -9.40 -6.69 -8.10
N LYS A 161 -9.26 -6.91 -9.40
CA LYS A 161 -10.41 -7.14 -10.29
C LYS A 161 -11.22 -8.35 -9.85
N ARG A 162 -10.56 -9.44 -9.42
CA ARG A 162 -11.23 -10.64 -8.91
C ARG A 162 -12.13 -10.35 -7.71
N TYR A 163 -11.73 -9.38 -6.87
CA TYR A 163 -12.53 -8.97 -5.72
C TYR A 163 -13.82 -8.26 -6.16
N TYR A 164 -13.78 -7.41 -7.19
CA TYR A 164 -14.92 -6.63 -7.66
C TYR A 164 -15.79 -7.36 -8.68
N ASP A 165 -15.23 -8.12 -9.61
CA ASP A 165 -15.97 -8.83 -10.66
C ASP A 165 -17.00 -9.80 -10.07
N CYS A 166 -16.73 -10.42 -8.93
CA CYS A 166 -17.69 -11.26 -8.24
C CYS A 166 -18.91 -10.50 -7.68
N LEU A 167 -18.84 -9.16 -7.48
CA LEU A 167 -20.00 -8.36 -7.07
C LEU A 167 -21.06 -8.26 -8.18
N LEU A 168 -20.65 -8.32 -9.44
CA LEU A 168 -21.57 -8.26 -10.58
C LEU A 168 -22.44 -9.52 -10.71
N TYR A 169 -21.94 -10.68 -10.25
CA TYR A 169 -22.68 -11.94 -10.30
C TYR A 169 -23.63 -12.16 -9.09
N THR A 170 -23.51 -11.35 -8.03
CA THR A 170 -24.38 -11.44 -6.84
C THR A 170 -25.54 -10.43 -6.87
N SER A 171 -25.60 -9.55 -7.86
CA SER A 171 -26.75 -8.66 -8.05
C SER A 171 -27.92 -9.49 -8.60
N PRO A 172 -29.09 -9.59 -7.89
CA PRO A 172 -30.23 -10.30 -8.44
C PRO A 172 -30.65 -9.61 -9.74
N SER A 173 -30.77 -10.40 -10.82
CA SER A 173 -31.41 -9.94 -12.04
C SER A 173 -32.79 -9.39 -11.69
N PRO A 174 -33.19 -8.19 -12.18
CA PRO A 174 -34.58 -7.76 -12.04
C PRO A 174 -35.44 -8.86 -12.62
N ARG A 175 -36.34 -9.44 -11.82
CA ARG A 175 -37.37 -10.36 -12.33
C ARG A 175 -38.34 -9.50 -13.12
N ASP A 176 -38.51 -9.87 -14.39
CA ASP A 176 -39.62 -9.44 -15.23
C ASP A 176 -40.97 -9.79 -14.59
#